data_78667ee65aa42de5755601202f6353e3
#
_entry.id   78667ee65aa42de5755601202f6353e3
#
_cell.length_a   1.000
_cell.length_b   1.000
_cell.length_c   1.000
_cell.angle_alpha   90.00
_cell.angle_beta   90.00
_cell.angle_gamma   90.00
#
_symmetry.space_group_name_H-M   'P 1'
#
loop_
_entity.id
_entity.type
_entity.pdbx_description
1 polymer ?
#
loop_
_entity_poly.entity_id
_entity_poly.type
_entity_poly.pdbx_seq_one_letter_code
_entity_poly.pdbx_strand_id
1 'polypeptide(L)'
;MVRRSRPDYDLVIIGLGSAGIVAADFAGQLGLKTVAVESSRVGGDCLWTGCVPSKSLLAAAGAAQTIRTAHRFGITCAEPVLDLPAVWHRIARVQAEIAATDDDPERLRRTGAEVIVGAPARLGGPHTVSVGGRMIETRFILICTGSHPAV
;
A
#
# COMPACT_ATOMS: atom_id res chain seq x y z
N MET A 1 -42.31 -8.60 10.06
CA MET A 1 -41.39 -7.92 9.11
C MET A 1 -40.27 -7.29 9.94
N VAL A 2 -39.11 -7.98 10.05
CA VAL A 2 -37.97 -7.50 10.85
C VAL A 2 -37.37 -6.32 10.07
N ARG A 3 -37.44 -5.11 10.61
CA ARG A 3 -36.69 -3.95 10.08
C ARG A 3 -35.21 -4.29 10.19
N ARG A 4 -34.56 -4.64 9.06
CA ARG A 4 -33.09 -4.67 9.02
C ARG A 4 -32.62 -3.26 9.35
N SER A 5 -31.92 -3.10 10.45
CA SER A 5 -31.20 -1.88 10.76
C SER A 5 -30.31 -1.51 9.60
N ARG A 6 -30.16 -0.21 9.31
CA ARG A 6 -29.20 0.25 8.31
C ARG A 6 -27.81 -0.20 8.78
N PRO A 7 -27.00 -0.84 7.92
CA PRO A 7 -25.66 -1.26 8.30
C PRO A 7 -24.82 -0.06 8.73
N ASP A 8 -23.88 -0.28 9.62
CA ASP A 8 -23.04 0.77 10.20
C ASP A 8 -22.17 1.46 9.15
N TYR A 9 -21.78 0.72 8.08
CA TYR A 9 -20.92 1.18 7.00
C TYR A 9 -21.47 0.80 5.64
N ASP A 10 -21.10 1.59 4.64
CA ASP A 10 -21.38 1.27 3.24
C ASP A 10 -20.37 0.28 2.69
N LEU A 11 -19.09 0.39 3.10
CA LEU A 11 -17.99 -0.41 2.59
C LEU A 11 -17.00 -0.78 3.69
N VAL A 12 -16.58 -2.05 3.73
CA VAL A 12 -15.38 -2.51 4.41
C VAL A 12 -14.33 -2.92 3.37
N ILE A 13 -13.13 -2.38 3.46
CA ILE A 13 -11.98 -2.73 2.62
C ILE A 13 -11.02 -3.55 3.46
N ILE A 14 -10.66 -4.75 3.00
CA ILE A 14 -9.73 -5.66 3.70
C ILE A 14 -8.41 -5.70 2.92
N GLY A 15 -7.36 -5.15 3.53
CA GLY A 15 -6.03 -4.98 2.96
C GLY A 15 -5.83 -3.56 2.41
N LEU A 16 -4.73 -2.89 2.83
CA LEU A 16 -4.31 -1.56 2.40
C LEU A 16 -2.96 -1.60 1.66
N GLY A 17 -2.85 -2.52 0.71
CA GLY A 17 -1.90 -2.44 -0.39
C GLY A 17 -2.40 -1.51 -1.49
N SER A 18 -1.77 -1.51 -2.67
CA SER A 18 -2.11 -0.61 -3.77
C SER A 18 -3.59 -0.58 -4.13
N ALA A 19 -4.26 -1.75 -4.16
CA ALA A 19 -5.69 -1.82 -4.49
C ALA A 19 -6.56 -1.22 -3.38
N GLY A 20 -6.26 -1.52 -2.11
CA GLY A 20 -7.06 -1.05 -0.98
C GLY A 20 -6.91 0.46 -0.73
N ILE A 21 -5.72 1.01 -0.92
CA ILE A 21 -5.47 2.46 -0.82
C ILE A 21 -6.28 3.21 -1.87
N VAL A 22 -6.21 2.79 -3.14
CA VAL A 22 -6.97 3.41 -4.24
C VAL A 22 -8.48 3.29 -3.99
N ALA A 23 -8.93 2.12 -3.50
CA ALA A 23 -10.34 1.91 -3.18
C ALA A 23 -10.82 2.81 -2.03
N ALA A 24 -9.99 3.02 -1.00
CA ALA A 24 -10.32 3.89 0.13
C ALA A 24 -10.40 5.36 -0.32
N ASP A 25 -9.46 5.83 -1.14
CA ASP A 25 -9.50 7.18 -1.71
C ASP A 25 -10.76 7.39 -2.56
N PHE A 26 -11.09 6.43 -3.42
CA PHE A 26 -12.27 6.52 -4.28
C PHE A 26 -13.57 6.48 -3.48
N ALA A 27 -13.65 5.61 -2.47
CA ALA A 27 -14.79 5.55 -1.57
C ALA A 27 -15.01 6.88 -0.81
N GLY A 28 -13.92 7.53 -0.38
CA GLY A 28 -13.96 8.86 0.23
C GLY A 28 -14.50 9.92 -0.72
N GLN A 29 -14.08 9.93 -1.98
CA GLN A 29 -14.58 10.85 -3.00
C GLN A 29 -16.08 10.66 -3.27
N LEU A 30 -16.59 9.44 -3.14
CA LEU A 30 -18.01 9.12 -3.27
C LEU A 30 -18.82 9.41 -2.00
N GLY A 31 -18.18 9.83 -0.91
CA GLY A 31 -18.83 10.07 0.38
C GLY A 31 -19.34 8.80 1.07
N LEU A 32 -18.77 7.64 0.75
CA LEU A 32 -19.15 6.37 1.37
C LEU A 32 -18.60 6.28 2.79
N LYS A 33 -19.44 5.85 3.73
CA LYS A 33 -18.98 5.54 5.09
C LYS A 33 -18.19 4.25 5.07
N THR A 34 -16.87 4.36 5.15
CA THR A 34 -15.93 3.27 4.87
C THR A 34 -15.06 2.92 6.09
N VAL A 35 -14.82 1.62 6.30
CA VAL A 35 -13.76 1.11 7.16
C VAL A 35 -12.73 0.41 6.28
N ALA A 36 -11.46 0.78 6.43
CA ALA A 36 -10.34 0.15 5.77
C ALA A 36 -9.44 -0.55 6.81
N VAL A 37 -9.16 -1.82 6.61
CA VAL A 37 -8.47 -2.67 7.58
C VAL A 37 -7.17 -3.19 6.98
N GLU A 38 -6.07 -3.04 7.72
CA GLU A 38 -4.75 -3.58 7.37
C GLU A 38 -4.21 -4.42 8.54
N SER A 39 -3.80 -5.63 8.25
CA SER A 39 -3.33 -6.56 9.28
C SER A 39 -1.93 -6.27 9.79
N SER A 40 -1.09 -5.59 8.99
CA SER A 40 0.32 -5.33 9.28
C SER A 40 0.65 -3.85 9.10
N ARG A 41 1.03 -3.45 7.88
CA ARG A 41 1.44 -2.09 7.54
C ARG A 41 0.89 -1.70 6.17
N VAL A 42 0.46 -0.45 6.05
CA VAL A 42 -0.06 0.12 4.80
C VAL A 42 1.02 0.13 3.71
N GLY A 43 0.62 0.01 2.45
CA GLY A 43 1.49 0.01 1.27
C GLY A 43 1.64 -1.36 0.60
N GLY A 44 1.45 -2.45 1.35
CA GLY A 44 1.49 -3.82 0.84
C GLY A 44 2.81 -4.16 0.13
N ASP A 45 2.77 -5.18 -0.74
CA ASP A 45 3.96 -5.66 -1.46
C ASP A 45 4.56 -4.61 -2.38
N CYS A 46 3.76 -3.75 -3.00
CA CYS A 46 4.25 -2.72 -3.90
C CYS A 46 5.26 -1.79 -3.21
N LEU A 47 4.93 -1.29 -2.03
CA LEU A 47 5.81 -0.41 -1.28
C LEU A 47 7.00 -1.17 -0.67
N TRP A 48 6.75 -2.33 -0.06
CA TRP A 48 7.73 -2.93 0.85
C TRP A 48 8.64 -3.96 0.20
N THR A 49 8.15 -4.75 -0.75
CA THR A 49 8.89 -5.90 -1.32
C THR A 49 8.92 -5.94 -2.84
N GLY A 50 8.11 -5.12 -3.52
CA GLY A 50 7.90 -5.19 -4.96
C GLY A 50 8.35 -3.96 -5.73
N CYS A 51 7.37 -3.14 -6.13
CA CYS A 51 7.56 -2.06 -7.12
C CYS A 51 8.57 -1.01 -6.69
N VAL A 52 8.47 -0.52 -5.46
CA VAL A 52 9.31 0.58 -4.98
C VAL A 52 10.78 0.15 -4.85
N PRO A 53 11.12 -0.94 -4.13
CA PRO A 53 12.51 -1.37 -4.03
C PRO A 53 13.09 -1.78 -5.39
N SER A 54 12.36 -2.49 -6.24
CA SER A 54 12.86 -2.92 -7.54
C SER A 54 13.12 -1.75 -8.48
N LYS A 55 12.20 -0.78 -8.57
CA LYS A 55 12.40 0.43 -9.39
C LYS A 55 13.54 1.30 -8.87
N SER A 56 13.69 1.41 -7.56
CA SER A 56 14.79 2.15 -6.96
C SER A 56 16.15 1.50 -7.26
N LEU A 57 16.21 0.16 -7.25
CA LEU A 57 17.42 -0.59 -7.62
C LEU A 57 17.72 -0.43 -9.11
N LEU A 58 16.71 -0.55 -9.97
CA LEU A 58 16.87 -0.35 -11.42
C LEU A 58 17.33 1.07 -11.75
N ALA A 59 16.87 2.08 -11.01
CA ALA A 59 17.34 3.45 -11.19
C ALA A 59 18.84 3.59 -10.86
N ALA A 60 19.32 2.95 -9.80
CA ALA A 60 20.74 2.94 -9.47
C ALA A 60 21.57 2.20 -10.54
N ALA A 61 21.09 1.05 -11.01
CA ALA A 61 21.73 0.29 -12.09
C ALA A 61 21.77 1.08 -13.39
N GLY A 62 20.67 1.79 -13.72
CA GLY A 62 20.60 2.67 -14.89
C GLY A 62 21.61 3.82 -14.83
N ALA A 63 21.78 4.44 -13.66
CA ALA A 63 22.80 5.47 -13.48
C ALA A 63 24.22 4.95 -13.72
N ALA A 64 24.55 3.78 -13.16
CA ALA A 64 25.84 3.14 -13.39
C ALA A 64 26.05 2.80 -14.88
N GLN A 65 25.01 2.29 -15.55
CA GLN A 65 25.06 1.97 -16.97
C GLN A 65 25.23 3.23 -17.84
N THR A 66 24.58 4.32 -17.47
CA THR A 66 24.74 5.61 -18.17
C THR A 66 26.19 6.09 -18.12
N ILE A 67 26.84 6.00 -16.98
CA ILE A 67 28.27 6.34 -16.83
C ILE A 67 29.13 5.44 -17.73
N ARG A 68 28.92 4.13 -17.71
CA ARG A 68 29.68 3.17 -18.53
C ARG A 68 29.54 3.43 -20.03
N THR A 69 28.39 3.89 -20.46
CA THR A 69 28.10 4.12 -21.88
C THR A 69 28.26 5.58 -22.33
N ALA A 70 28.70 6.48 -21.46
CA ALA A 70 28.85 7.91 -21.72
C ALA A 70 29.84 8.20 -22.89
N HIS A 71 30.82 7.31 -23.11
CA HIS A 71 31.78 7.42 -24.24
C HIS A 71 31.09 7.47 -25.62
N ARG A 72 29.89 6.89 -25.76
CA ARG A 72 29.10 6.95 -26.99
C ARG A 72 28.65 8.38 -27.33
N PHE A 73 28.67 9.27 -26.34
CA PHE A 73 28.34 10.70 -26.50
C PHE A 73 29.58 11.58 -26.45
N GLY A 74 30.79 11.01 -26.55
CA GLY A 74 32.06 11.76 -26.47
C GLY A 74 32.43 12.17 -25.02
N ILE A 75 31.78 11.60 -24.00
CA ILE A 75 32.03 11.92 -22.59
C ILE A 75 32.94 10.85 -21.98
N THR A 76 34.12 11.26 -21.50
CA THR A 76 35.03 10.35 -20.79
C THR A 76 34.77 10.38 -19.29
N CYS A 77 34.47 9.22 -18.72
CA CYS A 77 34.27 9.05 -17.27
C CYS A 77 35.10 7.84 -16.77
N ALA A 78 35.43 7.85 -15.48
CA ALA A 78 35.93 6.67 -14.81
C ALA A 78 34.82 5.62 -14.63
N GLU A 79 35.22 4.35 -14.49
CA GLU A 79 34.28 3.26 -14.15
C GLU A 79 33.58 3.57 -12.84
N PRO A 80 32.24 3.43 -12.76
CA PRO A 80 31.52 3.74 -11.54
C PRO A 80 31.85 2.73 -10.42
N VAL A 81 32.20 3.24 -9.26
CA VAL A 81 32.34 2.46 -8.03
C VAL A 81 30.98 2.38 -7.34
N LEU A 82 30.51 1.16 -7.08
CA LEU A 82 29.20 0.92 -6.47
C LEU A 82 29.33 0.76 -4.95
N ASP A 83 28.71 1.66 -4.20
CA ASP A 83 28.47 1.53 -2.76
C ASP A 83 27.10 0.86 -2.55
N LEU A 84 27.09 -0.48 -2.45
CA LEU A 84 25.85 -1.24 -2.26
C LEU A 84 25.11 -0.88 -0.97
N PRO A 85 25.76 -0.72 0.20
CA PRO A 85 25.12 -0.18 1.40
C PRO A 85 24.37 1.14 1.16
N ALA A 86 25.00 2.09 0.47
CA ALA A 86 24.36 3.37 0.15
C ALA A 86 23.13 3.21 -0.77
N VAL A 87 23.18 2.26 -1.71
CA VAL A 87 22.02 1.92 -2.57
C VAL A 87 20.85 1.41 -1.72
N TRP A 88 21.11 0.48 -0.78
CA TRP A 88 20.06 -0.06 0.10
C TRP A 88 19.51 1.00 1.05
N HIS A 89 20.35 1.86 1.61
CA HIS A 89 19.91 2.99 2.44
C HIS A 89 19.01 3.95 1.64
N ARG A 90 19.34 4.23 0.37
CA ARG A 90 18.50 5.02 -0.50
C ARG A 90 17.13 4.38 -0.72
N ILE A 91 17.07 3.07 -0.97
CA ILE A 91 15.82 2.34 -1.14
C ILE A 91 14.96 2.45 0.12
N ALA A 92 15.53 2.17 1.29
CA ALA A 92 14.82 2.27 2.57
C ALA A 92 14.28 3.70 2.83
N ARG A 93 15.04 4.73 2.47
CA ARG A 93 14.59 6.12 2.59
C ARG A 93 13.40 6.43 1.68
N VAL A 94 13.42 5.97 0.42
CA VAL A 94 12.30 6.15 -0.52
C VAL A 94 11.05 5.44 -0.02
N GLN A 95 11.19 4.22 0.51
CA GLN A 95 10.07 3.49 1.11
C GLN A 95 9.48 4.26 2.31
N ALA A 96 10.34 4.77 3.20
CA ALA A 96 9.90 5.54 4.37
C ALA A 96 9.20 6.85 3.97
N GLU A 97 9.68 7.53 2.93
CA GLU A 97 9.07 8.75 2.39
C GLU A 97 7.66 8.48 1.87
N ILE A 98 7.48 7.45 1.03
CA ILE A 98 6.16 7.07 0.50
C ILE A 98 5.22 6.63 1.62
N ALA A 99 5.72 5.85 2.59
CA ALA A 99 4.93 5.42 3.74
C ALA A 99 4.44 6.60 4.61
N ALA A 100 5.21 7.69 4.66
CA ALA A 100 4.86 8.89 5.42
C ALA A 100 4.02 9.91 4.63
N THR A 101 3.83 9.69 3.33
CA THR A 101 3.08 10.60 2.44
C THR A 101 1.90 9.92 1.77
N ASP A 102 2.16 9.20 0.68
CA ASP A 102 1.10 8.63 -0.18
C ASP A 102 0.38 7.45 0.50
N ASP A 103 1.12 6.64 1.26
CA ASP A 103 0.61 5.45 1.96
C ASP A 103 0.38 5.70 3.47
N ASP A 104 0.33 6.98 3.90
CA ASP A 104 0.08 7.35 5.30
C ASP A 104 -1.37 7.02 5.71
N PRO A 105 -1.58 6.22 6.77
CA PRO A 105 -2.91 5.96 7.31
C PRO A 105 -3.69 7.23 7.69
N GLU A 106 -3.02 8.27 8.16
CA GLU A 106 -3.66 9.54 8.50
C GLU A 106 -4.16 10.28 7.25
N ARG A 107 -3.45 10.16 6.12
CA ARG A 107 -3.95 10.66 4.85
C ARG A 107 -5.28 10.00 4.48
N LEU A 108 -5.36 8.67 4.62
CA LEU A 108 -6.60 7.92 4.35
C LEU A 108 -7.72 8.31 5.31
N ARG A 109 -7.43 8.54 6.59
CA ARG A 109 -8.43 9.04 7.56
C ARG A 109 -8.99 10.40 7.17
N ARG A 110 -8.17 11.28 6.61
CA ARG A 110 -8.62 12.60 6.11
C ARG A 110 -9.63 12.51 4.95
N THR A 111 -9.70 11.39 4.23
CA THR A 111 -10.75 11.16 3.21
C THR A 111 -12.10 10.78 3.81
N GLY A 112 -12.18 10.60 5.14
CA GLY A 112 -13.39 10.19 5.85
C GLY A 112 -13.49 8.69 6.13
N ALA A 113 -12.48 7.90 5.75
CA ALA A 113 -12.44 6.48 6.08
C ALA A 113 -11.97 6.25 7.53
N GLU A 114 -12.61 5.32 8.24
CA GLU A 114 -12.03 4.76 9.45
C GLU A 114 -10.92 3.78 9.04
N VAL A 115 -9.69 3.96 9.57
CA VAL A 115 -8.55 3.10 9.23
C VAL A 115 -8.07 2.36 10.46
N ILE A 116 -8.09 1.02 10.37
CA ILE A 116 -7.64 0.10 11.42
C ILE A 116 -6.39 -0.62 10.92
N VAL A 117 -5.27 -0.44 11.60
CA VAL A 117 -3.98 -1.07 11.27
C VAL A 117 -3.53 -1.99 12.41
N GLY A 118 -2.89 -3.10 12.07
CA GLY A 118 -2.33 -4.06 13.02
C GLY A 118 -3.34 -5.10 13.53
N ALA A 119 -4.52 -5.22 12.89
CA ALA A 119 -5.52 -6.21 13.26
C ALA A 119 -6.01 -6.99 12.03
N PRO A 120 -5.99 -8.34 12.06
CA PRO A 120 -6.53 -9.15 10.98
C PRO A 120 -8.05 -9.04 10.91
N ALA A 121 -8.57 -8.96 9.70
CA ALA A 121 -10.00 -9.06 9.43
C ALA A 121 -10.42 -10.50 9.15
N ARG A 122 -11.62 -10.87 9.60
CA ARG A 122 -12.24 -12.17 9.33
C ARG A 122 -13.66 -11.96 8.84
N LEU A 123 -14.04 -12.68 7.78
CA LEU A 123 -15.41 -12.67 7.27
C LEU A 123 -16.31 -13.43 8.25
N GLY A 124 -17.34 -12.76 8.78
CA GLY A 124 -18.38 -13.35 9.64
C GLY A 124 -19.64 -13.71 8.84
N GLY A 125 -19.75 -13.23 7.61
CA GLY A 125 -20.89 -13.44 6.72
C GLY A 125 -20.81 -12.49 5.50
N PRO A 126 -21.85 -12.48 4.66
CA PRO A 126 -21.84 -11.66 3.44
C PRO A 126 -21.85 -10.16 3.69
N HIS A 127 -22.19 -9.73 4.89
CA HIS A 127 -22.29 -8.33 5.29
C HIS A 127 -21.62 -8.04 6.64
N THR A 128 -20.77 -8.94 7.12
CA THR A 128 -20.19 -8.85 8.47
C THR A 128 -18.71 -9.17 8.45
N VAL A 129 -17.91 -8.30 9.05
CA VAL A 129 -16.46 -8.47 9.22
C VAL A 129 -16.09 -8.31 10.68
N SER A 130 -15.30 -9.23 11.22
CA SER A 130 -14.71 -9.13 12.55
C SER A 130 -13.29 -8.61 12.47
N VAL A 131 -12.95 -7.59 13.27
CA VAL A 131 -11.62 -6.97 13.33
C VAL A 131 -11.29 -6.70 14.79
N GLY A 132 -10.23 -7.30 15.32
CA GLY A 132 -9.80 -7.05 16.70
C GLY A 132 -10.90 -7.32 17.77
N GLY A 133 -11.80 -8.27 17.53
CA GLY A 133 -12.95 -8.57 18.39
C GLY A 133 -14.19 -7.70 18.15
N ARG A 134 -14.10 -6.64 17.35
CA ARG A 134 -15.24 -5.81 16.95
C ARG A 134 -15.94 -6.43 15.75
N MET A 135 -17.25 -6.55 15.78
CA MET A 135 -18.10 -6.92 14.64
C MET A 135 -18.54 -5.65 13.90
N ILE A 136 -18.37 -5.64 12.60
CA ILE A 136 -18.70 -4.52 11.71
C ILE A 136 -19.74 -4.99 10.71
N GLU A 137 -20.91 -4.34 10.68
CA GLU A 137 -21.94 -4.55 9.68
C GLU A 137 -21.77 -3.59 8.50
N THR A 138 -21.80 -4.11 7.28
CA THR A 138 -21.56 -3.33 6.07
C THR A 138 -22.45 -3.76 4.91
N ARG A 139 -22.66 -2.85 3.96
CA ARG A 139 -23.38 -3.18 2.71
C ARG A 139 -22.51 -4.00 1.76
N PHE A 140 -21.23 -3.64 1.65
CA PHE A 140 -20.28 -4.28 0.74
C PHE A 140 -18.96 -4.56 1.45
N ILE A 141 -18.30 -5.63 1.03
CA ILE A 141 -16.95 -6.02 1.45
C ILE A 141 -16.08 -6.07 0.20
N LEU A 142 -14.97 -5.35 0.22
CA LEU A 142 -13.96 -5.38 -0.82
C LEU A 142 -12.71 -6.08 -0.28
N ILE A 143 -12.29 -7.16 -0.93
CA ILE A 143 -11.13 -7.96 -0.53
C ILE A 143 -9.93 -7.55 -1.37
N CYS A 144 -8.94 -6.92 -0.73
CA CYS A 144 -7.70 -6.41 -1.33
C CYS A 144 -6.47 -6.99 -0.63
N THR A 145 -6.53 -8.26 -0.20
CA THR A 145 -5.53 -8.91 0.66
C THR A 145 -4.23 -9.27 -0.06
N GLY A 146 -4.16 -9.07 -1.37
CA GLY A 146 -2.97 -9.41 -2.16
C GLY A 146 -2.77 -10.92 -2.33
N SER A 147 -1.52 -11.31 -2.54
CA SER A 147 -1.12 -12.71 -2.74
C SER A 147 0.27 -12.96 -2.18
N HIS A 148 0.59 -14.24 -1.99
CA HIS A 148 1.95 -14.69 -1.69
C HIS A 148 2.45 -15.60 -2.80
N PRO A 149 3.77 -15.59 -3.11
CA PRO A 149 4.36 -16.55 -4.03
C PRO A 149 4.07 -17.99 -3.58
N ALA A 150 3.68 -18.85 -4.51
CA ALA A 150 3.66 -20.28 -4.26
C ALA A 150 5.12 -20.80 -4.29
N VAL A 151 5.57 -21.43 -3.21
CA VAL A 151 6.90 -22.05 -3.05
C VAL A 151 6.74 -23.54 -2.88
#